data_02a09cc8081ee822ff4d8b334a68f59c
#
_entry.id   02a09cc8081ee822ff4d8b334a68f59c
#
_cell.length_a   1.000
_cell.length_b   1.000
_cell.length_c   1.000
_cell.angle_alpha   90.00
_cell.angle_beta   90.00
_cell.angle_gamma   90.00
#
_symmetry.space_group_name_H-M   'P 1'
#
loop_
_entity.id
_entity.type
_entity.pdbx_description
1 polymer ?
#
loop_
_entity_poly.entity_id
_entity_poly.type
_entity_poly.pdbx_seq_one_letter_code
_entity_poly.pdbx_strand_id
1 'polypeptide(L)'
;LTVLLGTDVGASQGLLNDCKEQMGVSDHIIVKNGVPADVWDEEHPRTGMGISQDKTKVYLMVVDGGRAGYSAGATLSVLGDLFLAIGAYDAVNLDGGGSSAMVINQQIVNRPSDNKERAVGNGVLVISKAPIDDVTARLEFEPIHYILPSYCRFIPQVTAYNQYGLIVNPDFTDYTL
;
A
#
# COMPACT_ATOMS: atom_id res chain seq x y z
N LEU A 1 0.45 -2.79 -16.79
CA LEU A 1 1.32 -1.92 -16.00
C LEU A 1 2.74 -2.49 -16.03
N THR A 2 3.73 -1.71 -16.47
CA THR A 2 5.13 -2.10 -16.38
C THR A 2 5.81 -1.18 -15.38
N VAL A 3 6.30 -1.77 -14.30
CA VAL A 3 7.10 -1.08 -13.29
C VAL A 3 8.52 -1.58 -13.42
N LEU A 4 9.47 -0.67 -13.59
CA LEU A 4 10.89 -0.97 -13.63
C LEU A 4 11.51 -0.44 -12.34
N LEU A 5 12.07 -1.34 -11.56
CA LEU A 5 12.85 -1.02 -10.38
C LEU A 5 14.33 -1.29 -10.69
N GLY A 6 15.15 -0.27 -10.69
CA GLY A 6 16.55 -0.45 -10.99
C GLY A 6 17.41 0.72 -10.56
N THR A 7 18.67 0.43 -10.21
CA THR A 7 19.69 1.41 -9.83
C THR A 7 20.58 1.79 -10.99
N ASP A 8 20.56 1.03 -12.10
CA ASP A 8 21.47 1.25 -13.24
C ASP A 8 20.77 2.03 -14.34
N VAL A 9 20.78 3.33 -14.20
CA VAL A 9 20.17 4.27 -15.17
C VAL A 9 20.88 4.21 -16.53
N GLY A 10 22.16 3.89 -16.56
CA GLY A 10 22.94 3.86 -17.80
C GLY A 10 22.58 2.70 -18.74
N ALA A 11 22.32 1.52 -18.17
CA ALA A 11 21.96 0.33 -18.95
C ALA A 11 20.47 0.31 -19.35
N SER A 12 19.65 1.15 -18.74
CA SER A 12 18.19 1.15 -18.86
C SER A 12 17.64 2.29 -19.73
N GLN A 13 18.50 3.10 -20.35
CA GLN A 13 18.08 4.32 -21.07
C GLN A 13 16.99 4.03 -22.14
N GLY A 14 17.09 2.92 -22.85
CA GLY A 14 16.07 2.52 -23.82
C GLY A 14 14.72 2.18 -23.17
N LEU A 15 14.74 1.51 -22.03
CA LEU A 15 13.55 1.16 -21.27
C LEU A 15 12.89 2.41 -20.62
N LEU A 16 13.70 3.38 -20.18
CA LEU A 16 13.20 4.63 -19.60
C LEU A 16 12.45 5.47 -20.63
N ASN A 17 12.83 5.42 -21.90
CA ASN A 17 12.16 6.17 -22.97
C ASN A 17 10.72 5.65 -23.22
N ASP A 18 10.43 4.40 -22.90
CA ASP A 18 9.11 3.79 -23.05
C ASP A 18 8.23 3.96 -21.81
N CYS A 19 8.78 4.46 -20.68
CA CYS A 19 8.03 4.71 -19.47
C CYS A 19 7.22 6.01 -19.58
N LYS A 20 5.94 5.94 -19.26
CA LYS A 20 5.07 7.13 -19.22
C LYS A 20 5.37 8.01 -18.02
N GLU A 21 5.70 7.40 -16.90
CA GLU A 21 6.00 8.07 -15.64
C GLU A 21 7.29 7.50 -15.07
N GLN A 22 8.13 8.38 -14.55
CA GLN A 22 9.41 8.01 -13.95
C GLN A 22 9.55 8.73 -12.62
N MET A 23 9.97 8.01 -11.60
CA MET A 23 10.26 8.56 -10.29
C MET A 23 11.64 8.09 -9.86
N GLY A 24 12.54 9.05 -9.64
CA GLY A 24 13.83 8.79 -9.01
C GLY A 24 13.63 8.51 -7.53
N VAL A 25 14.21 7.43 -7.04
CA VAL A 25 14.28 7.12 -5.62
C VAL A 25 15.75 7.14 -5.23
N SER A 26 16.08 7.83 -4.14
CA SER A 26 17.46 7.96 -3.67
C SER A 26 17.93 6.74 -2.93
N ASP A 27 17.04 5.77 -2.70
CA ASP A 27 17.24 4.74 -1.70
C ASP A 27 17.23 3.31 -2.22
N HIS A 28 17.27 2.37 -1.30
CA HIS A 28 17.68 1.00 -1.53
C HIS A 28 16.59 0.15 -2.18
N ILE A 29 16.99 -0.73 -3.08
CA ILE A 29 16.19 -1.90 -3.43
C ILE A 29 16.20 -2.79 -2.18
N ILE A 30 15.02 -3.08 -1.66
CA ILE A 30 14.83 -3.87 -0.44
C ILE A 30 14.40 -5.31 -0.70
N VAL A 31 13.83 -5.56 -1.88
CA VAL A 31 13.55 -6.91 -2.38
C VAL A 31 13.92 -6.95 -3.86
N LYS A 32 14.64 -7.99 -4.28
CA LYS A 32 14.99 -8.22 -5.68
C LYS A 32 14.78 -9.68 -6.06
N ASN A 33 13.95 -9.93 -7.08
CA ASN A 33 13.63 -11.28 -7.54
C ASN A 33 13.13 -12.22 -6.43
N GLY A 34 12.33 -11.71 -5.51
CA GLY A 34 11.83 -12.46 -4.36
C GLY A 34 12.85 -12.71 -3.25
N VAL A 35 14.01 -12.07 -3.31
CA VAL A 35 15.07 -12.18 -2.31
C VAL A 35 15.22 -10.84 -1.59
N PRO A 36 15.20 -10.82 -0.24
CA PRO A 36 15.40 -9.58 0.52
C PRO A 36 16.86 -9.13 0.35
N ALA A 37 17.04 -7.81 0.28
CA ALA A 37 18.37 -7.23 0.31
C ALA A 37 18.93 -7.30 1.74
N ASP A 38 20.20 -7.64 1.86
CA ASP A 38 20.94 -7.57 3.13
C ASP A 38 21.36 -6.11 3.36
N VAL A 39 20.46 -5.34 3.97
CA VAL A 39 20.68 -3.93 4.26
C VAL A 39 20.51 -3.71 5.75
N TRP A 40 21.56 -3.23 6.40
CA TRP A 40 21.53 -2.84 7.79
C TRP A 40 21.28 -1.33 7.92
N ASP A 41 20.31 -0.95 8.76
CA ASP A 41 20.03 0.43 9.13
C ASP A 41 19.22 0.52 10.45
N GLU A 42 18.85 1.75 10.80
CA GLU A 42 18.06 2.04 12.00
C GLU A 42 16.56 2.01 11.72
N GLU A 43 15.76 1.89 12.80
CA GLU A 43 14.31 1.98 12.73
C GLU A 43 13.86 3.42 12.45
N HIS A 44 13.14 3.59 11.36
CA HIS A 44 12.56 4.86 10.93
C HIS A 44 11.14 4.68 10.41
N PRO A 45 10.32 5.76 10.34
CA PRO A 45 9.13 5.75 9.49
C PRO A 45 9.54 5.44 8.06
N ARG A 46 8.84 4.52 7.40
CA ARG A 46 9.20 4.04 6.05
C ARG A 46 8.05 4.21 5.08
N THR A 47 8.42 4.43 3.84
CA THR A 47 7.53 4.36 2.69
C THR A 47 8.15 3.42 1.68
N GLY A 48 7.39 2.50 1.15
CA GLY A 48 7.90 1.56 0.15
C GLY A 48 6.89 1.28 -0.95
N MET A 49 7.43 0.82 -2.08
CA MET A 49 6.65 0.38 -3.23
C MET A 49 7.17 -0.96 -3.71
N GLY A 50 6.28 -1.91 -3.98
CA GLY A 50 6.61 -3.22 -4.49
C GLY A 50 5.72 -3.65 -5.64
N ILE A 51 6.13 -4.70 -6.34
CA ILE A 51 5.38 -5.30 -7.44
C ILE A 51 5.41 -6.82 -7.34
N SER A 52 4.30 -7.47 -7.67
CA SER A 52 4.24 -8.94 -7.79
C SER A 52 5.05 -9.47 -8.98
N GLN A 53 5.41 -10.75 -8.93
CA GLN A 53 6.20 -11.40 -10.00
C GLN A 53 5.48 -11.36 -11.36
N ASP A 54 4.18 -11.57 -11.39
CA ASP A 54 3.34 -11.50 -12.59
C ASP A 54 3.03 -10.07 -13.04
N LYS A 55 3.52 -9.05 -12.29
CA LYS A 55 3.33 -7.62 -12.55
C LYS A 55 1.87 -7.17 -12.61
N THR A 56 0.96 -7.92 -12.00
CA THR A 56 -0.47 -7.58 -11.93
C THR A 56 -0.84 -6.77 -10.71
N LYS A 57 0.00 -6.79 -9.65
CA LYS A 57 -0.24 -6.10 -8.39
C LYS A 57 0.89 -5.13 -8.07
N VAL A 58 0.52 -3.94 -7.63
CA VAL A 58 1.43 -2.96 -7.03
C VAL A 58 1.07 -2.84 -5.56
N TYR A 59 2.09 -2.87 -4.72
CA TYR A 59 1.97 -2.73 -3.28
C TYR A 59 2.54 -1.39 -2.87
N LEU A 60 1.79 -0.63 -2.10
CA LEU A 60 2.22 0.61 -1.45
C LEU A 60 2.14 0.40 0.04
N MET A 61 3.20 0.70 0.75
CA MET A 61 3.28 0.48 2.19
C MET A 61 3.87 1.69 2.89
N VAL A 62 3.27 2.07 4.00
CA VAL A 62 3.82 3.02 4.95
C VAL A 62 3.91 2.35 6.31
N VAL A 63 5.05 2.50 6.96
CA VAL A 63 5.27 2.08 8.35
C VAL A 63 5.44 3.34 9.19
N ASP A 64 4.55 3.52 10.16
CA ASP A 64 4.68 4.60 11.13
C ASP A 64 5.92 4.43 11.99
N GLY A 65 6.51 5.52 12.45
CA GLY A 65 7.70 5.45 13.30
C GLY A 65 8.04 6.78 13.95
N GLY A 66 9.18 6.80 14.68
CA GLY A 66 9.66 8.00 15.36
C GLY A 66 8.73 8.52 16.46
N ARG A 67 7.88 7.66 17.04
CA ARG A 67 6.89 8.03 18.04
C ARG A 67 7.01 7.16 19.29
N ALA A 68 7.53 7.73 20.36
CA ALA A 68 7.65 7.03 21.64
C ALA A 68 6.27 6.52 22.12
N GLY A 69 6.22 5.26 22.56
CA GLY A 69 5.01 4.63 23.05
C GLY A 69 3.99 4.23 21.97
N TYR A 70 4.32 4.45 20.69
CA TYR A 70 3.46 4.04 19.56
C TYR A 70 4.22 3.16 18.57
N SER A 71 5.20 3.71 17.88
CA SER A 71 6.02 2.99 16.90
C SER A 71 7.41 3.60 16.77
N ALA A 72 8.44 2.78 16.84
CA ALA A 72 9.82 3.19 16.50
C ALA A 72 10.00 3.32 14.97
N GLY A 73 9.32 2.48 14.22
CA GLY A 73 9.45 2.36 12.77
C GLY A 73 9.88 0.96 12.35
N ALA A 74 10.51 0.88 11.19
CA ALA A 74 11.08 -0.36 10.66
C ALA A 74 12.47 -0.11 10.09
N THR A 75 13.33 -1.13 10.17
CA THR A 75 14.56 -1.20 9.37
C THR A 75 14.21 -1.52 7.92
N LEU A 76 15.14 -1.30 6.99
CA LEU A 76 14.94 -1.68 5.58
C LEU A 76 14.77 -3.20 5.41
N SER A 77 15.45 -3.98 6.23
CA SER A 77 15.29 -5.44 6.25
C SER A 77 13.87 -5.84 6.64
N VAL A 78 13.33 -5.29 7.73
CA VAL A 78 11.94 -5.54 8.16
C VAL A 78 10.95 -5.08 7.10
N LEU A 79 11.16 -3.93 6.46
CA LEU A 79 10.31 -3.46 5.37
C LEU A 79 10.34 -4.44 4.19
N GLY A 80 11.51 -4.98 3.84
CA GLY A 80 11.67 -6.02 2.81
C GLY A 80 10.88 -7.28 3.15
N ASP A 81 10.99 -7.77 4.38
CA ASP A 81 10.26 -8.94 4.85
C ASP A 81 8.74 -8.73 4.80
N LEU A 82 8.26 -7.54 5.16
CA LEU A 82 6.84 -7.18 5.05
C LEU A 82 6.37 -7.21 3.60
N PHE A 83 7.15 -6.69 2.65
CA PHE A 83 6.84 -6.76 1.22
C PHE A 83 6.80 -8.19 0.70
N LEU A 84 7.74 -9.04 1.12
CA LEU A 84 7.73 -10.47 0.77
C LEU A 84 6.49 -11.17 1.32
N ALA A 85 6.12 -10.88 2.55
CA ALA A 85 4.96 -11.50 3.21
C ALA A 85 3.63 -11.20 2.48
N ILE A 86 3.51 -10.03 1.83
CA ILE A 86 2.33 -9.66 1.04
C ILE A 86 2.42 -10.09 -0.43
N GLY A 87 3.52 -10.73 -0.84
CA GLY A 87 3.71 -11.30 -2.18
C GLY A 87 4.42 -10.38 -3.17
N ALA A 88 5.18 -9.39 -2.73
CA ALA A 88 6.03 -8.60 -3.60
C ALA A 88 7.22 -9.45 -4.09
N TYR A 89 7.57 -9.28 -5.35
CA TYR A 89 8.73 -9.92 -5.98
C TYR A 89 9.92 -8.97 -6.10
N ASP A 90 9.63 -7.70 -6.39
CA ASP A 90 10.60 -6.60 -6.30
C ASP A 90 10.00 -5.50 -5.44
N ALA A 91 10.82 -4.83 -4.62
CA ALA A 91 10.41 -3.69 -3.83
C ALA A 91 11.55 -2.71 -3.58
N VAL A 92 11.19 -1.44 -3.46
CA VAL A 92 12.11 -0.34 -3.17
C VAL A 92 11.63 0.45 -1.96
N ASN A 93 12.58 1.00 -1.21
CA ASN A 93 12.31 2.04 -0.24
C ASN A 93 12.22 3.39 -0.93
N LEU A 94 11.28 4.21 -0.51
CA LEU A 94 11.11 5.60 -0.90
C LEU A 94 11.57 6.52 0.23
N ASP A 95 11.40 7.84 0.06
CA ASP A 95 11.67 8.79 1.14
C ASP A 95 10.83 8.45 2.39
N GLY A 96 11.47 8.51 3.54
CA GLY A 96 10.95 8.07 4.83
C GLY A 96 10.81 9.20 5.85
N GLY A 97 10.86 8.84 7.12
CA GLY A 97 10.77 9.82 8.20
C GLY A 97 9.47 10.63 8.17
N GLY A 98 9.57 11.93 8.30
CA GLY A 98 8.42 12.84 8.25
C GLY A 98 7.71 12.93 6.91
N SER A 99 8.32 12.42 5.83
CA SER A 99 7.71 12.33 4.49
C SER A 99 6.80 11.11 4.34
N SER A 100 6.84 10.17 5.30
CA SER A 100 5.99 8.97 5.27
C SER A 100 4.53 9.32 5.55
N ALA A 101 3.72 9.43 4.50
CA ALA A 101 2.29 9.69 4.60
C ALA A 101 1.52 8.88 3.56
N MET A 102 0.38 8.34 3.95
CA MET A 102 -0.55 7.64 3.08
C MET A 102 -1.93 8.28 3.19
N VAL A 103 -2.48 8.64 2.04
CA VAL A 103 -3.80 9.26 1.93
C VAL A 103 -4.70 8.36 1.09
N ILE A 104 -5.84 7.98 1.63
CA ILE A 104 -6.87 7.21 0.92
C ILE A 104 -8.17 8.00 0.99
N ASN A 105 -8.80 8.22 -0.16
CA ASN A 105 -10.05 8.99 -0.25
C ASN A 105 -9.97 10.34 0.48
N GLN A 106 -8.87 11.09 0.27
CA GLN A 106 -8.61 12.40 0.88
C GLN A 106 -8.43 12.39 2.42
N GLN A 107 -8.24 11.23 3.00
CA GLN A 107 -7.98 11.09 4.44
C GLN A 107 -6.62 10.46 4.68
N ILE A 108 -5.86 11.05 5.62
CA ILE A 108 -4.60 10.47 6.08
C ILE A 108 -4.94 9.21 6.89
N VAL A 109 -4.39 8.07 6.47
CA VAL A 109 -4.67 6.76 7.10
C VAL A 109 -3.55 6.28 8.03
N ASN A 110 -2.41 6.96 8.04
CA ASN A 110 -1.31 6.69 8.95
C ASN A 110 -1.10 7.84 9.95
N ARG A 111 -0.08 7.77 10.79
CA ARG A 111 0.29 8.81 11.76
C ARG A 111 1.68 9.37 11.44
N PRO A 112 1.79 10.42 10.60
CA PRO A 112 3.09 11.02 10.25
C PRO A 112 3.90 11.43 11.47
N SER A 113 5.21 11.17 11.45
CA SER A 113 6.09 11.46 12.61
C SER A 113 6.16 12.95 12.94
N ASP A 114 5.94 13.84 11.96
CA ASP A 114 5.89 15.30 12.14
C ASP A 114 4.54 15.79 12.72
N ASN A 115 3.64 14.88 13.13
CA ASN A 115 2.26 15.15 13.58
C ASN A 115 1.33 15.75 12.51
N LYS A 116 1.81 15.93 11.29
CA LYS A 116 1.10 16.43 10.12
C LYS A 116 1.83 15.97 8.87
N GLU A 117 1.17 16.05 7.73
CA GLU A 117 1.83 15.83 6.44
C GLU A 117 2.93 16.85 6.22
N ARG A 118 4.07 16.36 5.74
CA ARG A 118 5.18 17.19 5.27
C ARG A 118 4.94 17.59 3.82
N ALA A 119 5.24 18.82 3.46
CA ALA A 119 5.31 19.22 2.06
C ALA A 119 6.46 18.46 1.37
N VAL A 120 6.14 17.67 0.35
CA VAL A 120 7.08 16.87 -0.43
C VAL A 120 7.05 17.33 -1.90
N GLY A 121 8.16 17.15 -2.61
CA GLY A 121 8.29 17.58 -4.00
C GLY A 121 7.54 16.70 -5.00
N ASN A 122 7.31 15.45 -4.66
CA ASN A 122 6.60 14.46 -5.48
C ASN A 122 5.94 13.41 -4.61
N GLY A 123 5.12 12.56 -5.23
CA GLY A 123 4.45 11.45 -4.57
C GLY A 123 3.90 10.46 -5.58
N VAL A 124 3.53 9.27 -5.09
CA VAL A 124 2.82 8.26 -5.89
C VAL A 124 1.33 8.49 -5.76
N LEU A 125 0.66 8.68 -6.88
CA LEU A 125 -0.79 8.85 -6.94
C LEU A 125 -1.42 7.69 -7.71
N VAL A 126 -2.35 7.00 -7.07
CA VAL A 126 -3.15 5.94 -7.70
C VAL A 126 -4.54 6.49 -8.01
N ILE A 127 -4.91 6.48 -9.28
CA ILE A 127 -6.21 6.96 -9.75
C ILE A 127 -6.93 5.81 -10.44
N SER A 128 -8.14 5.49 -9.98
CA SER A 128 -9.02 4.58 -10.72
C SER A 128 -9.53 5.30 -11.98
N LYS A 129 -9.37 4.64 -13.13
CA LYS A 129 -9.99 5.05 -14.41
C LYS A 129 -11.20 4.16 -14.75
N ALA A 130 -11.68 3.39 -13.78
CA ALA A 130 -12.88 2.59 -13.99
C ALA A 130 -14.08 3.51 -14.30
N PRO A 131 -14.95 3.12 -15.22
CA PRO A 131 -16.21 3.82 -15.44
C PRO A 131 -17.01 3.90 -14.15
N ILE A 132 -17.84 4.93 -14.03
CA ILE A 132 -18.85 4.99 -12.95
C ILE A 132 -19.85 3.86 -13.21
N ASP A 133 -19.98 2.98 -12.24
CA ASP A 133 -20.85 1.82 -12.31
C ASP A 133 -21.46 1.60 -10.91
N ASP A 134 -22.75 1.86 -10.79
CA ASP A 134 -23.48 1.75 -9.53
C ASP A 134 -24.13 0.36 -9.37
N VAL A 135 -23.82 -0.59 -10.27
CA VAL A 135 -24.33 -1.96 -10.18
C VAL A 135 -23.52 -2.76 -9.17
N THR A 136 -24.19 -3.30 -8.18
CA THR A 136 -23.59 -4.21 -7.21
C THR A 136 -23.19 -5.53 -7.88
N ALA A 137 -21.91 -5.85 -7.85
CA ALA A 137 -21.35 -7.09 -8.38
C ALA A 137 -20.86 -8.04 -7.27
N ARG A 138 -20.55 -7.51 -6.08
CA ARG A 138 -19.99 -8.27 -4.96
C ARG A 138 -20.42 -7.66 -3.63
N LEU A 139 -20.71 -8.52 -2.66
CA LEU A 139 -20.93 -8.13 -1.27
C LEU A 139 -19.75 -8.63 -0.42
N GLU A 140 -19.32 -7.78 0.49
CA GLU A 140 -18.36 -8.15 1.53
C GLU A 140 -18.98 -7.93 2.90
N PHE A 141 -18.79 -8.92 3.74
CA PHE A 141 -19.14 -8.83 5.16
C PHE A 141 -17.87 -8.43 5.92
N GLU A 142 -18.01 -7.57 6.90
CA GLU A 142 -16.90 -7.34 7.81
C GLU A 142 -16.43 -8.67 8.41
N PRO A 143 -15.12 -9.01 8.31
CA PRO A 143 -14.58 -10.25 8.85
C PRO A 143 -14.58 -10.16 10.37
N ILE A 144 -15.57 -10.74 11.00
CA ILE A 144 -15.72 -10.64 12.44
C ILE A 144 -15.81 -12.04 13.03
N HIS A 145 -14.88 -12.35 13.90
CA HIS A 145 -15.01 -13.45 14.84
C HIS A 145 -15.74 -12.92 16.08
N TYR A 146 -17.05 -13.07 16.11
CA TYR A 146 -17.82 -12.78 17.31
C TYR A 146 -18.09 -14.07 18.09
N ILE A 147 -17.85 -14.00 19.39
CA ILE A 147 -18.45 -14.95 20.33
C ILE A 147 -19.79 -14.34 20.74
N LEU A 148 -20.88 -14.83 20.15
CA LEU A 148 -22.22 -14.37 20.52
C LEU A 148 -22.71 -15.15 21.72
N PRO A 149 -23.15 -14.48 22.79
CA PRO A 149 -23.91 -15.13 23.85
C PRO A 149 -25.19 -15.75 23.30
N SER A 150 -25.68 -16.81 23.94
CA SER A 150 -26.96 -17.41 23.59
C SER A 150 -28.08 -16.36 23.58
N TYR A 151 -28.96 -16.41 22.57
CA TYR A 151 -30.07 -15.50 22.37
C TYR A 151 -29.69 -14.06 21.94
N CYS A 152 -28.44 -13.79 21.58
CA CYS A 152 -28.07 -12.51 20.98
C CYS A 152 -28.31 -12.53 19.47
N ARG A 153 -28.76 -11.38 18.95
CA ARG A 153 -28.89 -11.13 17.51
C ARG A 153 -27.70 -10.28 17.06
N PHE A 154 -27.07 -10.66 15.98
CA PHE A 154 -26.04 -9.88 15.31
C PHE A 154 -26.52 -9.53 13.89
N ILE A 155 -26.30 -8.31 13.49
CA ILE A 155 -26.54 -7.84 12.11
C ILE A 155 -25.16 -7.45 11.56
N PRO A 156 -24.59 -8.23 10.62
CA PRO A 156 -23.29 -7.87 10.04
C PRO A 156 -23.43 -6.60 9.21
N GLN A 157 -22.37 -5.78 9.23
CA GLN A 157 -22.24 -4.71 8.25
C GLN A 157 -21.85 -5.31 6.90
N VAL A 158 -22.53 -4.90 5.85
CA VAL A 158 -22.30 -5.41 4.50
C VAL A 158 -21.98 -4.24 3.58
N THR A 159 -20.86 -4.36 2.88
CA THR A 159 -20.44 -3.37 1.88
C THR A 159 -20.64 -3.94 0.49
N ALA A 160 -21.31 -3.20 -0.37
CA ALA A 160 -21.52 -3.55 -1.77
C ALA A 160 -20.46 -2.90 -2.66
N TYR A 161 -19.89 -3.69 -3.55
CA TYR A 161 -18.88 -3.28 -4.52
C TYR A 161 -19.35 -3.55 -5.95
N ASN A 162 -18.96 -2.70 -6.89
CA ASN A 162 -19.17 -2.94 -8.31
C ASN A 162 -18.12 -3.93 -8.88
N GLN A 163 -18.24 -4.26 -10.17
CA GLN A 163 -17.30 -5.17 -10.87
C GLN A 163 -15.85 -4.67 -10.89
N TYR A 164 -15.61 -3.39 -10.65
CA TYR A 164 -14.27 -2.78 -10.60
C TYR A 164 -13.70 -2.71 -9.18
N GLY A 165 -14.44 -3.22 -8.17
CA GLY A 165 -14.04 -3.18 -6.77
C GLY A 165 -14.25 -1.81 -6.10
N LEU A 166 -15.01 -0.89 -6.70
CA LEU A 166 -15.39 0.37 -6.09
C LEU A 166 -16.62 0.18 -5.21
N ILE A 167 -16.66 0.89 -4.08
CA ILE A 167 -17.81 0.84 -3.17
C ILE A 167 -19.00 1.52 -3.84
N VAL A 168 -20.09 0.79 -3.95
CA VAL A 168 -21.40 1.28 -4.42
C VAL A 168 -22.25 1.70 -3.22
N ASN A 169 -22.25 0.88 -2.18
CA ASN A 169 -22.99 1.16 -0.95
C ASN A 169 -22.23 0.56 0.25
N PRO A 170 -21.74 1.39 1.18
CA PRO A 170 -21.00 0.93 2.36
C PRO A 170 -21.90 0.29 3.43
N ASP A 171 -23.23 0.57 3.39
CA ASP A 171 -24.23 0.10 4.36
C ASP A 171 -25.34 -0.64 3.64
N PHE A 172 -24.98 -1.66 2.85
CA PHE A 172 -25.93 -2.41 2.04
C PHE A 172 -26.81 -3.28 2.94
N THR A 173 -28.14 -3.12 2.82
CA THR A 173 -29.12 -3.80 3.67
C THR A 173 -30.08 -4.73 2.94
N ASP A 174 -30.12 -4.69 1.60
CA ASP A 174 -30.99 -5.52 0.78
C ASP A 174 -30.35 -6.87 0.46
N TYR A 175 -30.20 -7.71 1.49
CA TYR A 175 -29.67 -9.07 1.36
C TYR A 175 -30.45 -10.03 2.26
N THR A 176 -30.49 -11.29 1.85
CA THR A 176 -31.02 -12.41 2.66
C THR A 176 -29.88 -13.37 2.96
N LEU A 177 -29.75 -13.76 4.22
CA LEU A 177 -28.80 -14.77 4.71
C LEU A 177 -29.45 -16.14 4.74
#